data_c0577eb6974fa96bae3eb738f31edd1c
#
_entry.id   c0577eb6974fa96bae3eb738f31edd1c
#
_cell.length_a   1.000
_cell.length_b   1.000
_cell.length_c   1.000
_cell.angle_alpha   90.00
_cell.angle_beta   90.00
_cell.angle_gamma   90.00
#
_symmetry.space_group_name_H-M   'P 1'
#
loop_
_entity.id
_entity.type
_entity.pdbx_description
1 polymer ?
#
loop_
_entity_poly.entity_id
_entity_poly.type
_entity_poly.pdbx_seq_one_letter_code
_entity_poly.pdbx_strand_id
1 'polypeptide(L)'
;MISREDKIKMFINEIGDIKDAHLKVFATELIANADDYFFVVPASSSGKYHPPFDLGEGGLVRHTRLVAYMAKSLAESYCFSDYDTDCLIVAALAHDIKKQGNGDTGHTVWEHPELAREYIVETYNKQPFSISEDVMYKIANAVYSHMGKWGNEPRFCKGNTPLPMPVTDFEKALQAADYVASRKEITDFKFRGTEEVNIVAQPKSVLPSVNEMSLFELENYQMPFGKHKGKTLREVKPTGYLDWMLKQTDFANKDTQEIVRAYFNKLRESVTSDGREKVKEENKAYVAENASQSLPIDEDDLPF
;
A
#
# COMPACT_ATOMS: atom_id res chain seq x y z
N MET A 1 5.30 -16.52 -9.47
CA MET A 1 4.59 -17.21 -8.36
C MET A 1 5.56 -17.30 -7.20
N ILE A 2 5.20 -16.73 -6.06
CA ILE A 2 6.03 -16.71 -4.84
C ILE A 2 5.89 -18.06 -4.15
N SER A 3 7.01 -18.66 -3.71
CA SER A 3 6.95 -19.94 -3.04
C SER A 3 6.26 -19.84 -1.68
N ARG A 4 5.68 -20.95 -1.21
CA ARG A 4 5.05 -21.02 0.12
C ARG A 4 6.03 -20.62 1.23
N GLU A 5 7.25 -21.09 1.12
CA GLU A 5 8.34 -20.84 2.06
C GLU A 5 8.71 -19.36 2.09
N ASP A 6 8.79 -18.70 0.93
CA ASP A 6 9.10 -17.27 0.85
C ASP A 6 7.99 -16.41 1.46
N LYS A 7 6.72 -16.74 1.20
CA LYS A 7 5.57 -16.08 1.82
C LYS A 7 5.63 -16.13 3.35
N ILE A 8 5.87 -17.32 3.91
CA ILE A 8 6.01 -17.53 5.36
C ILE A 8 7.20 -16.75 5.91
N LYS A 9 8.35 -16.76 5.19
CA LYS A 9 9.56 -16.07 5.60
C LYS A 9 9.36 -14.57 5.77
N MET A 10 8.51 -13.95 4.98
CA MET A 10 8.21 -12.51 5.07
C MET A 10 7.53 -12.13 6.40
N PHE A 11 6.89 -13.09 7.07
CA PHE A 11 6.19 -12.90 8.34
C PHE A 11 6.73 -13.78 9.48
N ILE A 12 7.95 -14.29 9.34
CA ILE A 12 8.52 -15.28 10.28
C ILE A 12 8.58 -14.77 11.72
N ASN A 13 8.81 -13.47 11.92
CA ASN A 13 8.89 -12.87 13.24
C ASN A 13 7.51 -12.72 13.87
N GLU A 14 6.54 -12.25 13.12
CA GLU A 14 5.16 -12.03 13.58
C GLU A 14 4.46 -13.37 13.86
N ILE A 15 4.65 -14.36 12.99
CA ILE A 15 4.22 -15.76 13.25
C ILE A 15 4.98 -16.34 14.44
N GLY A 16 6.27 -16.03 14.58
CA GLY A 16 7.11 -16.43 15.71
C GLY A 16 6.61 -15.90 17.06
N ASP A 17 6.05 -14.70 17.08
CA ASP A 17 5.50 -14.04 18.28
C ASP A 17 4.23 -14.74 18.83
N ILE A 18 3.50 -15.52 18.02
CA ILE A 18 2.35 -16.32 18.44
C ILE A 18 2.86 -17.48 19.32
N LYS A 19 2.40 -17.56 20.58
CA LYS A 19 2.81 -18.57 21.55
C LYS A 19 2.05 -19.89 21.38
N ASP A 20 0.74 -19.81 21.14
CA ASP A 20 -0.10 -20.98 20.95
C ASP A 20 0.24 -21.70 19.62
N ALA A 21 0.56 -22.98 19.72
CA ALA A 21 1.02 -23.75 18.56
C ALA A 21 -0.06 -23.94 17.48
N HIS A 22 -1.34 -24.02 17.87
CA HIS A 22 -2.45 -24.24 16.95
C HIS A 22 -2.79 -22.94 16.18
N LEU A 23 -2.79 -21.80 16.89
CA LEU A 23 -2.93 -20.47 16.27
C LEU A 23 -1.76 -20.15 15.34
N LYS A 24 -0.54 -20.55 15.73
CA LYS A 24 0.65 -20.43 14.88
C LYS A 24 0.53 -21.20 13.58
N VAL A 25 0.04 -22.44 13.62
CA VAL A 25 -0.22 -23.24 12.41
C VAL A 25 -1.30 -22.56 11.57
N PHE A 26 -2.37 -22.08 12.17
CA PHE A 26 -3.45 -21.42 11.45
C PHE A 26 -2.97 -20.12 10.76
N ALA A 27 -2.22 -19.27 11.45
CA ALA A 27 -1.61 -18.08 10.87
C ALA A 27 -0.68 -18.42 9.69
N THR A 28 0.14 -19.49 9.86
CA THR A 28 1.03 -19.97 8.81
C THR A 28 0.26 -20.36 7.55
N GLU A 29 -0.86 -21.08 7.70
CA GLU A 29 -1.70 -21.48 6.57
C GLU A 29 -2.37 -20.29 5.88
N LEU A 30 -2.87 -19.31 6.65
CA LEU A 30 -3.43 -18.08 6.08
C LEU A 30 -2.39 -17.36 5.20
N ILE A 31 -1.19 -17.15 5.70
CA ILE A 31 -0.13 -16.45 4.95
C ILE A 31 0.37 -17.27 3.76
N ALA A 32 0.59 -18.57 3.95
CA ALA A 32 1.13 -19.43 2.90
C ALA A 32 0.24 -19.58 1.67
N ASN A 33 -1.08 -19.49 1.86
CA ASN A 33 -2.08 -19.62 0.80
C ASN A 33 -2.62 -18.28 0.31
N ALA A 34 -2.12 -17.14 0.80
CA ALA A 34 -2.49 -15.82 0.31
C ALA A 34 -2.08 -15.62 -1.16
N ASP A 35 -2.83 -14.77 -1.86
CA ASP A 35 -2.54 -14.44 -3.25
C ASP A 35 -1.18 -13.75 -3.41
N ASP A 36 -0.48 -13.98 -4.50
CA ASP A 36 0.87 -13.45 -4.71
C ASP A 36 0.92 -11.92 -4.68
N TYR A 37 -0.16 -11.25 -5.12
CA TYR A 37 -0.20 -9.78 -5.11
C TYR A 37 -0.03 -9.20 -3.70
N PHE A 38 -0.57 -9.85 -2.66
CA PHE A 38 -0.46 -9.41 -1.26
C PHE A 38 0.99 -9.12 -0.84
N PHE A 39 1.94 -9.84 -1.43
CA PHE A 39 3.36 -9.75 -1.09
C PHE A 39 4.12 -8.68 -1.88
N VAL A 40 3.54 -8.13 -2.93
CA VAL A 40 4.24 -7.21 -3.85
C VAL A 40 3.62 -5.83 -3.94
N VAL A 41 2.32 -5.70 -3.67
CA VAL A 41 1.64 -4.40 -3.84
C VAL A 41 1.97 -3.40 -2.73
N PRO A 42 1.81 -2.09 -2.98
CA PRO A 42 1.84 -1.07 -1.93
C PRO A 42 0.65 -1.22 -0.98
N ALA A 43 0.78 -0.70 0.25
CA ALA A 43 -0.33 -0.65 1.21
C ALA A 43 -1.47 0.28 0.77
N SER A 44 -1.17 1.26 -0.06
CA SER A 44 -2.14 2.20 -0.61
C SER A 44 -1.73 2.60 -2.02
N SER A 45 -2.67 2.61 -2.95
CA SER A 45 -2.46 3.08 -4.31
C SER A 45 -2.32 4.61 -4.38
N SER A 46 -2.98 5.37 -3.48
CA SER A 46 -2.89 6.84 -3.47
C SER A 46 -1.72 7.40 -2.67
N GLY A 47 -1.17 6.64 -1.75
CA GLY A 47 -0.12 7.08 -0.83
C GLY A 47 -0.51 8.24 0.10
N LYS A 48 -1.80 8.61 0.15
CA LYS A 48 -2.29 9.82 0.81
C LYS A 48 -2.17 9.78 2.33
N TYR A 49 -2.35 8.61 2.93
CA TYR A 49 -2.47 8.44 4.38
C TYR A 49 -1.36 7.57 4.97
N HIS A 50 -0.82 6.64 4.22
CA HIS A 50 0.18 5.69 4.67
C HIS A 50 1.57 6.29 4.83
N PRO A 51 2.39 5.73 5.76
CA PRO A 51 3.80 6.08 5.88
C PRO A 51 4.57 5.87 4.56
N PRO A 52 5.63 6.65 4.29
CA PRO A 52 6.43 6.49 3.07
C PRO A 52 7.00 5.08 2.87
N PHE A 53 7.31 4.36 3.96
CA PHE A 53 7.86 3.00 3.87
C PHE A 53 6.81 1.94 3.47
N ASP A 54 5.51 2.25 3.56
CA ASP A 54 4.42 1.36 3.11
C ASP A 54 4.08 1.54 1.62
N LEU A 55 4.72 2.51 0.96
CA LEU A 55 4.53 2.76 -0.46
C LEU A 55 5.52 1.94 -1.29
N GLY A 56 5.14 1.63 -2.53
CA GLY A 56 5.95 0.81 -3.42
C GLY A 56 5.86 -0.70 -3.13
N GLU A 57 6.69 -1.46 -3.81
CA GLU A 57 6.69 -2.93 -3.77
C GLU A 57 6.83 -3.47 -2.34
N GLY A 58 5.98 -4.46 -1.99
CA GLY A 58 5.94 -5.06 -0.65
C GLY A 58 5.42 -4.13 0.45
N GLY A 59 4.83 -2.98 0.09
CA GLY A 59 4.28 -2.03 1.05
C GLY A 59 3.20 -2.64 1.93
N LEU A 60 2.33 -3.46 1.35
CA LEU A 60 1.26 -4.14 2.09
C LEU A 60 1.81 -5.13 3.12
N VAL A 61 2.90 -5.84 2.82
CA VAL A 61 3.60 -6.68 3.80
C VAL A 61 4.12 -5.85 4.96
N ARG A 62 4.79 -4.72 4.68
CA ARG A 62 5.33 -3.84 5.73
C ARG A 62 4.22 -3.25 6.61
N HIS A 63 3.12 -2.79 6.00
CA HIS A 63 1.94 -2.35 6.70
C HIS A 63 1.38 -3.44 7.63
N THR A 64 1.12 -4.64 7.09
CA THR A 64 0.58 -5.77 7.86
C THR A 64 1.48 -6.14 9.04
N ARG A 65 2.80 -6.12 8.87
CA ARG A 65 3.76 -6.34 9.96
C ARG A 65 3.69 -5.25 11.03
N LEU A 66 3.55 -3.99 10.62
CA LEU A 66 3.37 -2.88 11.55
C LEU A 66 2.04 -3.00 12.30
N VAL A 67 0.95 -3.38 11.62
CA VAL A 67 -0.35 -3.64 12.28
C VAL A 67 -0.22 -4.75 13.31
N ALA A 68 0.47 -5.85 13.01
CA ALA A 68 0.71 -6.93 13.97
C ALA A 68 1.51 -6.47 15.20
N TYR A 69 2.53 -5.63 15.01
CA TYR A 69 3.30 -5.03 16.09
C TYR A 69 2.43 -4.12 16.97
N MET A 70 1.62 -3.23 16.35
CA MET A 70 0.73 -2.33 17.08
C MET A 70 -0.38 -3.11 17.82
N ALA A 71 -0.93 -4.15 17.18
CA ALA A 71 -1.93 -5.03 17.79
C ALA A 71 -1.39 -5.70 19.07
N LYS A 72 -0.18 -6.23 19.02
CA LYS A 72 0.50 -6.80 20.20
C LYS A 72 0.68 -5.77 21.33
N SER A 73 1.11 -4.55 20.98
CA SER A 73 1.28 -3.47 21.97
C SER A 73 -0.05 -3.01 22.58
N LEU A 74 -1.11 -2.96 21.76
CA LEU A 74 -2.46 -2.63 22.24
C LEU A 74 -3.04 -3.74 23.10
N ALA A 75 -2.78 -5.02 22.81
CA ALA A 75 -3.21 -6.15 23.64
C ALA A 75 -2.71 -6.01 25.09
N GLU A 76 -1.48 -5.53 25.30
CA GLU A 76 -0.94 -5.23 26.63
C GLU A 76 -1.77 -4.12 27.31
N SER A 77 -2.10 -3.05 26.60
CA SER A 77 -2.89 -1.93 27.13
C SER A 77 -4.33 -2.31 27.46
N TYR A 78 -4.91 -3.24 26.72
CA TYR A 78 -6.25 -3.80 26.97
C TYR A 78 -6.23 -4.95 28.00
N CYS A 79 -5.07 -5.32 28.53
CA CYS A 79 -4.90 -6.43 29.45
C CYS A 79 -5.44 -7.78 28.90
N PHE A 80 -5.27 -8.03 27.62
CA PHE A 80 -5.66 -9.29 27.01
C PHE A 80 -4.82 -10.45 27.53
N SER A 81 -5.42 -11.64 27.58
CA SER A 81 -4.69 -12.88 27.85
C SER A 81 -3.63 -13.13 26.75
N ASP A 82 -2.62 -13.97 27.06
CA ASP A 82 -1.66 -14.41 26.04
C ASP A 82 -2.35 -15.03 24.83
N TYR A 83 -3.40 -15.83 25.07
CA TYR A 83 -4.16 -16.46 23.99
C TYR A 83 -4.95 -15.45 23.15
N ASP A 84 -5.57 -14.44 23.77
CA ASP A 84 -6.27 -13.39 23.05
C ASP A 84 -5.29 -12.48 22.28
N THR A 85 -4.10 -12.27 22.84
CA THR A 85 -3.01 -11.56 22.15
C THR A 85 -2.59 -12.32 20.88
N ASP A 86 -2.42 -13.63 20.99
CA ASP A 86 -2.11 -14.49 19.84
C ASP A 86 -3.22 -14.43 18.78
N CYS A 87 -4.50 -14.50 19.19
CA CYS A 87 -5.64 -14.33 18.28
C CYS A 87 -5.61 -12.97 17.57
N LEU A 88 -5.23 -11.89 18.29
CA LEU A 88 -5.19 -10.55 17.73
C LEU A 88 -4.04 -10.40 16.70
N ILE A 89 -2.90 -11.05 16.95
CA ILE A 89 -1.81 -11.13 15.97
C ILE A 89 -2.27 -11.85 14.70
N VAL A 90 -3.00 -12.99 14.84
CA VAL A 90 -3.57 -13.70 13.67
C VAL A 90 -4.53 -12.81 12.89
N ALA A 91 -5.42 -12.09 13.59
CA ALA A 91 -6.34 -11.15 12.95
C ALA A 91 -5.59 -10.02 12.21
N ALA A 92 -4.54 -9.47 12.83
CA ALA A 92 -3.71 -8.44 12.22
C ALA A 92 -2.98 -8.94 10.95
N LEU A 93 -2.49 -10.19 10.96
CA LEU A 93 -1.86 -10.80 9.78
C LEU A 93 -2.84 -11.00 8.61
N ALA A 94 -4.13 -11.17 8.90
CA ALA A 94 -5.15 -11.50 7.91
C ALA A 94 -6.03 -10.31 7.48
N HIS A 95 -5.96 -9.13 8.16
CA HIS A 95 -6.96 -8.06 7.97
C HIS A 95 -7.06 -7.56 6.52
N ASP A 96 -5.95 -7.41 5.86
CA ASP A 96 -5.82 -6.89 4.48
C ASP A 96 -5.43 -7.97 3.46
N ILE A 97 -5.54 -9.26 3.81
CA ILE A 97 -5.07 -10.37 2.97
C ILE A 97 -5.80 -10.46 1.61
N LYS A 98 -6.97 -9.83 1.51
CA LYS A 98 -7.80 -9.71 0.32
C LYS A 98 -7.98 -8.26 -0.14
N LYS A 99 -7.01 -7.38 0.14
CA LYS A 99 -7.11 -5.94 -0.12
C LYS A 99 -7.47 -5.59 -1.56
N GLN A 100 -6.97 -6.36 -2.53
CA GLN A 100 -7.29 -6.22 -3.95
C GLN A 100 -8.25 -7.31 -4.47
N GLY A 101 -9.11 -7.84 -3.60
CA GLY A 101 -10.12 -8.83 -3.95
C GLY A 101 -9.55 -10.24 -4.11
N ASN A 102 -10.21 -11.06 -4.93
CA ASN A 102 -9.83 -12.44 -5.25
C ASN A 102 -8.87 -12.54 -6.45
N GLY A 103 -8.08 -11.52 -6.66
CA GLY A 103 -7.07 -11.40 -7.72
C GLY A 103 -6.48 -10.01 -7.66
N ASP A 104 -5.47 -9.76 -8.48
CA ASP A 104 -4.85 -8.44 -8.59
C ASP A 104 -5.75 -7.51 -9.42
N THR A 105 -6.53 -6.66 -8.76
CA THR A 105 -7.36 -5.64 -9.41
C THR A 105 -6.62 -4.32 -9.61
N GLY A 106 -5.39 -4.21 -9.09
CA GLY A 106 -4.58 -2.99 -9.14
C GLY A 106 -4.99 -1.91 -8.12
N HIS A 107 -6.08 -2.10 -7.38
CA HIS A 107 -6.57 -1.14 -6.38
C HIS A 107 -7.27 -1.83 -5.21
N THR A 108 -7.46 -1.10 -4.11
CA THR A 108 -8.21 -1.58 -2.95
C THR A 108 -9.68 -1.74 -3.30
N VAL A 109 -10.26 -2.92 -3.05
CA VAL A 109 -11.69 -3.15 -3.20
C VAL A 109 -12.42 -2.87 -1.90
N TRP A 110 -13.64 -2.33 -2.00
CA TRP A 110 -14.45 -1.97 -0.83
C TRP A 110 -14.74 -3.15 0.09
N GLU A 111 -15.10 -4.29 -0.50
CA GLU A 111 -15.48 -5.51 0.16
C GLU A 111 -14.31 -6.35 0.70
N HIS A 112 -13.07 -5.85 0.64
CA HIS A 112 -11.90 -6.62 1.10
C HIS A 112 -12.02 -7.15 2.53
N PRO A 113 -12.66 -6.48 3.52
CA PRO A 113 -12.83 -7.05 4.86
C PRO A 113 -13.75 -8.25 4.87
N GLU A 114 -14.82 -8.24 4.06
CA GLU A 114 -15.73 -9.38 3.89
C GLU A 114 -15.01 -10.55 3.22
N LEU A 115 -14.31 -10.29 2.13
CA LEU A 115 -13.51 -11.29 1.41
C LEU A 115 -12.40 -11.89 2.29
N ALA A 116 -11.76 -11.08 3.13
CA ALA A 116 -10.76 -11.57 4.09
C ALA A 116 -11.41 -12.44 5.17
N ARG A 117 -12.59 -12.07 5.67
CA ARG A 117 -13.37 -12.90 6.58
C ARG A 117 -13.74 -14.25 5.95
N GLU A 118 -14.24 -14.25 4.73
CA GLU A 118 -14.57 -15.47 3.98
C GLU A 118 -13.33 -16.34 3.80
N TYR A 119 -12.21 -15.76 3.41
CA TYR A 119 -10.94 -16.44 3.25
C TYR A 119 -10.47 -17.14 4.55
N ILE A 120 -10.62 -16.49 5.71
CA ILE A 120 -10.32 -17.09 7.03
C ILE A 120 -11.19 -18.30 7.27
N VAL A 121 -12.50 -18.19 7.06
CA VAL A 121 -13.48 -19.29 7.25
C VAL A 121 -13.20 -20.44 6.28
N GLU A 122 -12.95 -20.14 5.02
CA GLU A 122 -12.59 -21.15 4.02
C GLU A 122 -11.31 -21.89 4.37
N THR A 123 -10.28 -21.15 4.81
CA THR A 123 -9.01 -21.77 5.22
C THR A 123 -9.20 -22.69 6.40
N TYR A 124 -9.99 -22.27 7.40
CA TYR A 124 -10.36 -23.09 8.55
C TYR A 124 -11.05 -24.40 8.14
N ASN A 125 -11.96 -24.34 7.18
CA ASN A 125 -12.76 -25.48 6.73
C ASN A 125 -12.01 -26.45 5.80
N LYS A 126 -10.88 -26.03 5.21
CA LYS A 126 -10.09 -26.87 4.27
C LYS A 126 -9.37 -28.02 4.95
N GLN A 127 -9.04 -27.90 6.23
CA GLN A 127 -8.34 -28.92 7.01
C GLN A 127 -8.68 -28.79 8.49
N PRO A 128 -8.57 -29.87 9.29
CA PRO A 128 -8.85 -29.80 10.72
C PRO A 128 -7.77 -28.98 11.44
N PHE A 129 -8.14 -27.83 11.97
CA PHE A 129 -7.34 -27.07 12.91
C PHE A 129 -7.76 -27.40 14.35
N SER A 130 -6.84 -27.36 15.29
CA SER A 130 -7.11 -27.59 16.71
C SER A 130 -7.48 -26.30 17.46
N ILE A 131 -8.06 -25.32 16.76
CA ILE A 131 -8.71 -24.13 17.34
C ILE A 131 -10.21 -24.29 17.24
N SER A 132 -10.97 -23.72 18.19
CA SER A 132 -12.43 -23.80 18.16
C SER A 132 -13.01 -22.88 17.07
N GLU A 133 -14.20 -23.22 16.61
CA GLU A 133 -14.96 -22.41 15.66
C GLU A 133 -15.25 -21.00 16.22
N ASP A 134 -15.51 -20.87 17.54
CA ASP A 134 -15.69 -19.57 18.19
C ASP A 134 -14.42 -18.68 18.08
N VAL A 135 -13.25 -19.26 18.22
CA VAL A 135 -11.97 -18.53 18.06
C VAL A 135 -11.77 -18.10 16.62
N MET A 136 -12.04 -18.98 15.67
CA MET A 136 -11.98 -18.64 14.24
C MET A 136 -12.94 -17.49 13.93
N TYR A 137 -14.21 -17.54 14.39
CA TYR A 137 -15.15 -16.45 14.17
C TYR A 137 -14.79 -15.16 14.90
N LYS A 138 -14.17 -15.23 16.09
CA LYS A 138 -13.64 -14.06 16.80
C LYS A 138 -12.60 -13.32 15.92
N ILE A 139 -11.67 -14.06 15.34
CA ILE A 139 -10.65 -13.52 14.44
C ILE A 139 -11.29 -12.96 13.17
N ALA A 140 -12.15 -13.73 12.52
CA ALA A 140 -12.79 -13.37 11.27
C ALA A 140 -13.71 -12.13 11.39
N ASN A 141 -14.45 -12.00 12.51
CA ASN A 141 -15.32 -10.84 12.75
C ASN A 141 -14.52 -9.56 13.04
N ALA A 142 -13.39 -9.68 13.74
CA ALA A 142 -12.49 -8.53 13.92
C ALA A 142 -11.94 -8.04 12.58
N VAL A 143 -11.55 -8.96 11.71
CA VAL A 143 -11.12 -8.64 10.34
C VAL A 143 -12.26 -8.00 9.55
N TYR A 144 -13.49 -8.51 9.64
CA TYR A 144 -14.63 -7.93 8.92
C TYR A 144 -14.96 -6.50 9.34
N SER A 145 -14.72 -6.12 10.59
CA SER A 145 -15.05 -4.80 11.15
C SER A 145 -13.86 -3.81 11.21
N HIS A 146 -12.66 -4.20 10.73
CA HIS A 146 -11.44 -3.42 10.95
C HIS A 146 -11.48 -2.02 10.33
N MET A 147 -12.23 -1.81 9.25
CA MET A 147 -12.41 -0.50 8.63
C MET A 147 -13.10 0.54 9.54
N GLY A 148 -13.84 0.10 10.55
CA GLY A 148 -14.55 0.98 11.48
C GLY A 148 -15.44 2.01 10.78
N LYS A 149 -15.34 3.29 11.17
CA LYS A 149 -16.17 4.35 10.61
C LYS A 149 -15.99 4.53 9.10
N TRP A 150 -14.83 4.25 8.55
CA TRP A 150 -14.58 4.40 7.10
C TRP A 150 -15.29 3.34 6.27
N GLY A 151 -15.58 2.17 6.86
CA GLY A 151 -16.42 1.15 6.24
C GLY A 151 -17.93 1.31 6.51
N ASN A 152 -18.34 2.16 7.45
CA ASN A 152 -19.72 2.23 7.92
C ASN A 152 -20.42 3.57 7.66
N GLU A 153 -19.75 4.71 7.82
CA GLU A 153 -20.41 6.01 7.66
C GLU A 153 -20.78 6.27 6.19
N PRO A 154 -22.02 6.75 5.90
CA PRO A 154 -22.53 6.95 4.53
C PRO A 154 -21.62 7.78 3.63
N ARG A 155 -20.93 8.79 4.21
CA ARG A 155 -20.01 9.66 3.45
C ARG A 155 -18.80 8.94 2.88
N PHE A 156 -18.42 7.79 3.46
CA PHE A 156 -17.30 6.98 2.99
C PHE A 156 -17.76 5.80 2.13
N CYS A 157 -18.97 5.28 2.36
CA CYS A 157 -19.49 4.11 1.65
C CYS A 157 -19.74 4.35 0.15
N LYS A 158 -19.96 5.61 -0.28
CA LYS A 158 -20.16 5.98 -1.69
C LYS A 158 -21.16 5.09 -2.46
N GLY A 159 -22.20 4.59 -1.78
CA GLY A 159 -23.22 3.71 -2.35
C GLY A 159 -22.95 2.21 -2.17
N ASN A 160 -21.81 1.82 -1.64
CA ASN A 160 -21.54 0.43 -1.25
C ASN A 160 -22.31 0.07 0.04
N THR A 161 -22.50 -1.23 0.27
CA THR A 161 -23.09 -1.73 1.51
C THR A 161 -22.19 -1.37 2.70
N PRO A 162 -22.72 -0.74 3.77
CA PRO A 162 -21.94 -0.44 4.95
C PRO A 162 -21.36 -1.70 5.60
N LEU A 163 -20.09 -1.66 5.94
CA LEU A 163 -19.39 -2.71 6.68
C LEU A 163 -19.70 -2.59 8.19
N PRO A 164 -19.57 -3.66 8.99
CA PRO A 164 -19.84 -3.61 10.41
C PRO A 164 -18.86 -2.69 11.16
N MET A 165 -19.35 -2.07 12.23
CA MET A 165 -18.51 -1.35 13.18
C MET A 165 -17.90 -2.33 14.20
N PRO A 166 -16.66 -2.08 14.66
CA PRO A 166 -16.08 -2.87 15.76
C PRO A 166 -16.85 -2.63 17.06
N VAL A 167 -17.30 -3.71 17.71
CA VAL A 167 -18.13 -3.68 18.91
C VAL A 167 -17.33 -4.08 20.15
N THR A 168 -16.61 -5.20 20.07
CA THR A 168 -15.82 -5.73 21.18
C THR A 168 -14.50 -4.99 21.31
N ASP A 169 -13.87 -5.05 22.49
CA ASP A 169 -12.55 -4.47 22.68
C ASP A 169 -11.48 -5.15 21.80
N PHE A 170 -11.65 -6.42 21.49
CA PHE A 170 -10.80 -7.16 20.56
C PHE A 170 -10.89 -6.60 19.14
N GLU A 171 -12.09 -6.37 18.62
CA GLU A 171 -12.31 -5.74 17.30
C GLU A 171 -11.79 -4.30 17.27
N LYS A 172 -12.05 -3.52 18.33
CA LYS A 172 -11.53 -2.14 18.47
C LYS A 172 -10.01 -2.09 18.52
N ALA A 173 -9.38 -3.06 19.15
CA ALA A 173 -7.93 -3.15 19.21
C ALA A 173 -7.32 -3.39 17.83
N LEU A 174 -7.92 -4.27 17.01
CA LEU A 174 -7.48 -4.46 15.61
C LEU A 174 -7.66 -3.19 14.80
N GLN A 175 -8.85 -2.59 14.84
CA GLN A 175 -9.15 -1.35 14.11
C GLN A 175 -8.21 -0.20 14.52
N ALA A 176 -7.89 -0.08 15.82
CA ALA A 176 -6.96 0.93 16.30
C ALA A 176 -5.52 0.65 15.84
N ALA A 177 -5.09 -0.61 15.82
CA ALA A 177 -3.77 -1.02 15.33
C ALA A 177 -3.58 -0.64 13.87
N ASP A 178 -4.56 -0.98 13.01
CA ASP A 178 -4.56 -0.63 11.59
C ASP A 178 -4.61 0.89 11.38
N TYR A 179 -5.52 1.58 12.08
CA TYR A 179 -5.61 3.04 12.00
C TYR A 179 -4.30 3.74 12.36
N VAL A 180 -3.62 3.31 13.43
CA VAL A 180 -2.33 3.91 13.82
C VAL A 180 -1.25 3.56 12.80
N ALA A 181 -1.17 2.31 12.35
CA ALA A 181 -0.19 1.86 11.38
C ALA A 181 -0.31 2.59 10.03
N SER A 182 -1.52 2.99 9.65
CA SER A 182 -1.78 3.74 8.41
C SER A 182 -1.50 5.25 8.51
N ARG A 183 -0.89 5.77 9.62
CA ARG A 183 -0.61 7.21 9.75
C ARG A 183 0.72 7.60 9.10
N LYS A 184 0.67 8.51 8.14
CA LYS A 184 1.86 9.04 7.44
C LYS A 184 2.86 9.78 8.34
N GLU A 185 2.44 10.13 9.54
CA GLU A 185 3.26 10.74 10.57
C GLU A 185 4.25 9.75 11.19
N ILE A 186 4.04 8.45 11.01
CA ILE A 186 5.00 7.40 11.37
C ILE A 186 6.07 7.34 10.29
N THR A 187 7.19 8.01 10.49
CA THR A 187 8.23 8.18 9.47
C THR A 187 9.41 7.23 9.61
N ASP A 188 9.59 6.65 10.77
CA ASP A 188 10.72 5.74 11.05
C ASP A 188 10.24 4.57 11.93
N PHE A 189 10.18 3.38 11.34
CA PHE A 189 9.88 2.15 12.05
C PHE A 189 10.86 1.05 11.63
N LYS A 190 11.52 0.44 12.64
CA LYS A 190 12.47 -0.67 12.42
C LYS A 190 11.87 -1.98 12.84
N PHE A 191 11.64 -2.86 11.87
CA PHE A 191 11.20 -4.24 12.13
C PHE A 191 12.32 -5.05 12.79
N ARG A 192 11.99 -5.79 13.87
CA ARG A 192 12.96 -6.70 14.49
C ARG A 192 13.31 -7.85 13.56
N GLY A 193 14.61 -8.21 13.51
CA GLY A 193 15.09 -9.41 12.85
C GLY A 193 15.08 -9.38 11.33
N THR A 194 14.81 -8.23 10.71
CA THR A 194 15.19 -8.02 9.33
C THR A 194 16.66 -7.61 9.30
N GLU A 195 17.56 -8.55 9.30
CA GLU A 195 18.51 -8.54 8.18
C GLU A 195 17.61 -8.43 6.96
N GLU A 196 17.79 -7.36 6.20
CA GLU A 196 17.00 -7.08 5.02
C GLU A 196 16.65 -8.40 4.34
N VAL A 197 15.39 -8.88 4.45
CA VAL A 197 14.88 -9.69 3.38
C VAL A 197 15.01 -8.70 2.24
N ASN A 198 16.09 -8.84 1.49
CA ASN A 198 16.19 -8.29 0.17
C ASN A 198 15.06 -8.99 -0.60
N ILE A 199 13.80 -8.59 -0.35
CA ILE A 199 12.91 -8.35 -1.45
C ILE A 199 13.81 -7.46 -2.26
N VAL A 200 14.39 -8.01 -3.33
CA VAL A 200 15.13 -7.22 -4.30
C VAL A 200 14.17 -6.07 -4.51
N ALA A 201 14.41 -4.97 -3.77
CA ALA A 201 13.77 -3.74 -4.09
C ALA A 201 14.16 -3.64 -5.53
N GLN A 202 13.21 -3.99 -6.40
CA GLN A 202 13.35 -3.52 -7.76
C GLN A 202 13.77 -2.10 -7.54
N PRO A 203 14.97 -1.70 -7.98
CA PRO A 203 15.51 -0.39 -7.63
C PRO A 203 14.30 0.50 -7.73
N LYS A 204 13.98 1.29 -6.67
CA LYS A 204 12.94 2.32 -6.72
C LYS A 204 12.78 2.57 -8.18
N SER A 205 11.61 2.44 -8.80
CA SER A 205 11.54 2.83 -10.19
C SER A 205 12.34 4.09 -10.18
N VAL A 206 13.57 3.95 -10.58
CA VAL A 206 14.48 5.10 -10.63
C VAL A 206 13.72 5.85 -11.65
N LEU A 207 12.95 6.83 -11.19
CA LEU A 207 12.49 7.86 -12.11
C LEU A 207 13.73 8.11 -12.90
N PRO A 208 13.75 7.72 -14.20
CA PRO A 208 14.97 7.75 -15.01
C PRO A 208 15.60 9.06 -14.66
N SER A 209 16.89 9.10 -14.32
CA SER A 209 17.46 10.28 -13.66
C SER A 209 16.82 11.46 -14.37
N VAL A 210 16.34 12.46 -13.66
CA VAL A 210 15.43 13.49 -14.25
C VAL A 210 15.94 13.97 -15.60
N ASN A 211 17.26 13.83 -15.82
CA ASN A 211 17.98 14.11 -17.08
C ASN A 211 17.73 13.05 -18.18
N GLU A 212 17.28 11.85 -17.85
CA GLU A 212 16.99 10.76 -18.80
C GLU A 212 15.52 10.70 -19.20
N MET A 213 14.63 11.42 -18.50
CA MET A 213 13.21 11.51 -18.84
C MET A 213 13.02 12.11 -20.25
N SER A 214 12.19 11.48 -21.05
CA SER A 214 11.76 12.00 -22.35
C SER A 214 10.94 13.29 -22.20
N LEU A 215 10.83 14.09 -23.23
CA LEU A 215 9.97 15.28 -23.20
C LEU A 215 8.50 14.89 -22.94
N PHE A 216 8.05 13.75 -23.44
CA PHE A 216 6.70 13.24 -23.24
C PHE A 216 6.43 12.91 -21.76
N GLU A 217 7.37 12.25 -21.07
CA GLU A 217 7.24 11.95 -19.63
C GLU A 217 7.22 13.24 -18.81
N LEU A 218 8.08 14.20 -19.12
CA LEU A 218 8.11 15.49 -18.45
C LEU A 218 6.82 16.29 -18.69
N GLU A 219 6.28 16.30 -19.90
CA GLU A 219 5.01 16.95 -20.23
C GLU A 219 3.83 16.39 -19.45
N ASN A 220 3.82 15.08 -19.19
CA ASN A 220 2.75 14.38 -18.47
C ASN A 220 2.97 14.35 -16.95
N TYR A 221 4.08 14.86 -16.43
CA TYR A 221 4.28 14.95 -14.98
C TYR A 221 3.23 15.85 -14.34
N GLN A 222 2.49 15.31 -13.37
CA GLN A 222 1.46 16.03 -12.65
C GLN A 222 2.04 16.84 -11.50
N MET A 223 1.65 18.10 -11.40
CA MET A 223 2.06 18.99 -10.32
C MET A 223 1.51 18.48 -8.97
N PRO A 224 2.36 18.09 -7.99
CA PRO A 224 1.90 17.46 -6.75
C PRO A 224 1.32 18.44 -5.73
N PHE A 225 1.48 19.75 -5.93
CA PHE A 225 1.05 20.78 -4.97
C PHE A 225 0.76 22.14 -5.63
N GLY A 226 0.26 23.06 -4.82
CA GLY A 226 0.06 24.46 -5.16
C GLY A 226 -1.13 24.74 -6.07
N LYS A 227 -1.14 25.93 -6.69
CA LYS A 227 -2.19 26.46 -7.55
C LYS A 227 -2.54 25.53 -8.75
N HIS A 228 -1.59 24.72 -9.18
CA HIS A 228 -1.69 23.85 -10.34
C HIS A 228 -1.66 22.35 -9.96
N LYS A 229 -1.96 22.01 -8.70
CA LYS A 229 -2.01 20.61 -8.26
C LYS A 229 -2.91 19.78 -9.17
N GLY A 230 -2.42 18.60 -9.60
CA GLY A 230 -3.10 17.66 -10.48
C GLY A 230 -3.05 18.01 -11.96
N LYS A 231 -2.55 19.19 -12.36
CA LYS A 231 -2.32 19.54 -13.76
C LYS A 231 -0.96 19.05 -14.25
N THR A 232 -0.90 18.61 -15.49
CA THR A 232 0.37 18.25 -16.12
C THR A 232 1.23 19.48 -16.43
N LEU A 233 2.55 19.30 -16.55
CA LEU A 233 3.44 20.41 -16.96
C LEU A 233 3.05 20.97 -18.32
N ARG A 234 2.54 20.13 -19.22
CA ARG A 234 1.98 20.53 -20.52
C ARG A 234 0.79 21.50 -20.38
N GLU A 235 -0.12 21.24 -19.44
CA GLU A 235 -1.28 22.09 -19.17
C GLU A 235 -0.91 23.38 -18.45
N VAL A 236 0.07 23.32 -17.53
CA VAL A 236 0.56 24.51 -16.81
C VAL A 236 1.30 25.44 -17.76
N LYS A 237 1.90 24.93 -18.84
CA LYS A 237 2.75 25.62 -19.81
C LYS A 237 3.97 26.29 -19.15
N PRO A 238 5.05 26.57 -19.86
CA PRO A 238 6.21 27.31 -19.36
C PRO A 238 5.86 28.77 -19.16
N THR A 239 5.06 29.06 -18.14
CA THR A 239 4.59 30.41 -17.77
C THR A 239 5.20 30.85 -16.45
N GLY A 240 5.00 32.10 -16.09
CA GLY A 240 5.59 32.73 -14.91
C GLY A 240 5.55 31.95 -13.59
N TYR A 241 4.61 31.00 -13.42
CA TYR A 241 4.58 30.14 -12.21
C TYR A 241 5.75 29.16 -12.17
N LEU A 242 6.04 28.46 -13.27
CA LEU A 242 7.17 27.53 -13.34
C LEU A 242 8.50 28.27 -13.29
N ASP A 243 8.60 29.44 -13.98
CA ASP A 243 9.75 30.33 -13.89
C ASP A 243 9.99 30.86 -12.48
N TRP A 244 8.94 31.24 -11.78
CA TRP A 244 9.01 31.64 -10.38
C TRP A 244 9.53 30.48 -9.50
N MET A 245 9.00 29.26 -9.70
CA MET A 245 9.44 28.08 -8.95
C MET A 245 10.93 27.81 -9.13
N LEU A 246 11.47 27.94 -10.34
CA LEU A 246 12.90 27.73 -10.62
C LEU A 246 13.82 28.78 -9.97
N LYS A 247 13.31 29.95 -9.65
CA LYS A 247 14.05 31.05 -9.02
C LYS A 247 14.11 30.94 -7.49
N GLN A 248 13.30 30.06 -6.88
CA GLN A 248 13.30 29.88 -5.42
C GLN A 248 14.51 29.03 -5.00
N THR A 249 15.35 29.53 -4.11
CA THR A 249 16.52 28.82 -3.58
C THR A 249 16.14 27.81 -2.49
N ASP A 250 15.08 28.10 -1.70
CA ASP A 250 14.63 27.31 -0.58
C ASP A 250 13.29 26.63 -0.86
N PHE A 251 13.11 26.13 -2.08
CA PHE A 251 11.89 25.44 -2.45
C PHE A 251 11.80 24.07 -1.74
N ALA A 252 10.69 23.86 -1.02
CA ALA A 252 10.52 22.70 -0.15
C ALA A 252 10.51 21.34 -0.91
N ASN A 253 10.12 21.35 -2.20
CA ASN A 253 10.09 20.14 -3.02
C ASN A 253 11.14 20.28 -4.16
N LYS A 254 12.36 19.88 -3.85
CA LYS A 254 13.48 19.95 -4.79
C LYS A 254 13.32 19.03 -6.00
N ASP A 255 12.70 17.87 -5.80
CA ASP A 255 12.47 16.88 -6.88
C ASP A 255 11.59 17.48 -7.98
N THR A 256 10.46 18.10 -7.60
CA THR A 256 9.61 18.81 -8.58
C THR A 256 10.33 19.97 -9.25
N GLN A 257 11.18 20.69 -8.53
CA GLN A 257 11.97 21.78 -9.11
C GLN A 257 12.98 21.26 -10.15
N GLU A 258 13.60 20.11 -9.92
CA GLU A 258 14.50 19.44 -10.86
C GLU A 258 13.75 18.96 -12.11
N ILE A 259 12.57 18.36 -11.96
CA ILE A 259 11.70 17.95 -13.06
C ILE A 259 11.29 19.13 -13.92
N VAL A 260 10.88 20.24 -13.31
CA VAL A 260 10.54 21.48 -14.03
C VAL A 260 11.76 22.03 -14.77
N ARG A 261 12.96 21.95 -14.18
CA ARG A 261 14.21 22.37 -14.83
C ARG A 261 14.54 21.51 -16.05
N ALA A 262 14.43 20.20 -15.92
CA ALA A 262 14.61 19.26 -17.01
C ALA A 262 13.61 19.51 -18.15
N TYR A 263 12.36 19.77 -17.82
CA TYR A 263 11.32 20.13 -18.79
C TYR A 263 11.69 21.36 -19.62
N PHE A 264 12.15 22.43 -18.98
CA PHE A 264 12.61 23.63 -19.71
C PHE A 264 13.84 23.35 -20.59
N ASN A 265 14.77 22.51 -20.14
CA ASN A 265 15.93 22.15 -20.93
C ASN A 265 15.54 21.35 -22.17
N LYS A 266 14.72 20.33 -22.03
CA LYS A 266 14.19 19.50 -23.15
C LYS A 266 13.35 20.34 -24.13
N LEU A 267 12.56 21.30 -23.65
CA LEU A 267 11.84 22.23 -24.51
C LEU A 267 12.80 23.12 -25.35
N ARG A 268 13.89 23.57 -24.76
CA ARG A 268 14.92 24.36 -25.51
C ARG A 268 15.60 23.50 -26.58
N GLU A 269 15.95 22.26 -26.23
CA GLU A 269 16.54 21.30 -27.19
C GLU A 269 15.57 21.00 -28.34
N SER A 270 14.27 20.82 -28.08
CA SER A 270 13.25 20.53 -29.08
C SER A 270 13.03 21.66 -30.13
N VAL A 271 13.50 22.84 -29.86
CA VAL A 271 13.38 23.98 -30.81
C VAL A 271 14.41 23.90 -31.95
N THR A 272 15.53 23.20 -31.75
CA THR A 272 16.51 22.96 -32.82
C THR A 272 16.07 21.88 -33.79
N SER A 273 16.52 21.89 -35.04
CA SER A 273 16.16 20.88 -36.07
C SER A 273 16.51 19.45 -35.61
N ASP A 274 17.73 19.28 -35.11
CA ASP A 274 18.24 17.99 -34.61
C ASP A 274 17.54 17.53 -33.36
N GLY A 275 17.17 18.47 -32.45
CA GLY A 275 16.43 18.18 -31.23
C GLY A 275 15.00 17.72 -31.51
N ARG A 276 14.35 18.26 -32.57
CA ARG A 276 12.99 17.82 -32.96
C ARG A 276 12.93 16.37 -33.44
N GLU A 277 13.92 15.91 -34.18
CA GLU A 277 14.00 14.51 -34.60
C GLU A 277 14.26 13.58 -33.41
N LYS A 278 15.19 13.92 -32.55
CA LYS A 278 15.51 13.13 -31.35
C LYS A 278 14.31 12.98 -30.42
N VAL A 279 13.59 14.08 -30.14
CA VAL A 279 12.40 14.06 -29.28
C VAL A 279 11.27 13.23 -29.90
N LYS A 280 11.11 13.23 -31.22
CA LYS A 280 10.13 12.37 -31.92
C LYS A 280 10.46 10.89 -31.80
N GLU A 281 11.72 10.51 -31.89
CA GLU A 281 12.17 9.12 -31.71
C GLU A 281 12.02 8.64 -30.25
N GLU A 282 12.43 9.47 -29.28
CA GLU A 282 12.26 9.17 -27.85
C GLU A 282 10.76 8.95 -27.49
N ASN A 283 9.88 9.85 -27.94
CA ASN A 283 8.44 9.73 -27.68
C ASN A 283 7.82 8.50 -28.38
N LYS A 284 8.29 8.15 -29.57
CA LYS A 284 7.82 6.96 -30.30
C LYS A 284 8.25 5.67 -29.60
N ALA A 285 9.47 5.63 -29.07
CA ALA A 285 9.99 4.49 -28.32
C ALA A 285 9.20 4.33 -27.01
N TYR A 286 8.98 5.41 -26.24
CA TYR A 286 8.21 5.40 -25.00
C TYR A 286 6.76 4.89 -25.19
N VAL A 287 6.05 5.38 -26.23
CA VAL A 287 4.69 4.95 -26.53
C VAL A 287 4.64 3.47 -26.93
N ALA A 288 5.64 2.96 -27.65
CA ALA A 288 5.72 1.56 -28.03
C ALA A 288 6.00 0.65 -26.82
N GLU A 289 6.85 1.09 -25.88
CA GLU A 289 7.24 0.33 -24.71
C GLU A 289 6.11 0.27 -23.65
N ASN A 290 5.30 1.33 -23.55
CA ASN A 290 4.24 1.45 -22.54
C ASN A 290 2.81 1.25 -23.09
N ALA A 291 2.64 0.88 -24.35
CA ALA A 291 1.33 0.64 -24.98
C ALA A 291 0.52 -0.51 -24.33
N SER A 292 1.14 -1.32 -23.47
CA SER A 292 0.53 -2.42 -22.72
C SER A 292 0.24 -2.11 -21.24
N GLN A 293 0.55 -0.91 -20.73
CA GLN A 293 0.48 -0.57 -19.31
C GLN A 293 -0.51 0.54 -18.93
N SER A 294 -1.41 0.96 -19.81
CA SER A 294 -2.42 1.96 -19.44
C SER A 294 -3.59 1.31 -18.71
N LEU A 295 -3.51 1.27 -17.37
CA LEU A 295 -4.67 1.10 -16.50
C LEU A 295 -5.20 2.47 -16.08
N PRO A 296 -6.52 2.68 -16.00
CA PRO A 296 -7.08 3.94 -15.50
C PRO A 296 -6.73 4.11 -14.02
N ILE A 297 -6.23 5.28 -13.66
CA ILE A 297 -6.03 5.68 -12.27
C ILE A 297 -7.40 6.04 -11.72
N ASP A 298 -7.91 5.24 -10.79
CA ASP A 298 -9.15 5.51 -10.08
C ASP A 298 -8.87 6.53 -8.97
N GLU A 299 -9.54 7.69 -8.99
CA GLU A 299 -9.35 8.79 -8.02
C GLU A 299 -9.92 8.47 -6.63
N ASP A 300 -10.44 7.26 -6.41
CA ASP A 300 -11.29 6.89 -5.27
C ASP A 300 -10.62 6.02 -4.21
N ASP A 301 -9.31 6.19 -3.98
CA ASP A 301 -8.64 5.49 -2.90
C ASP A 301 -9.17 5.88 -1.53
N LEU A 302 -9.72 4.90 -0.85
CA LEU A 302 -10.08 4.99 0.55
C LEU A 302 -8.82 5.22 1.41
N PRO A 303 -8.92 5.92 2.55
CA PRO A 303 -7.76 6.24 3.39
C PRO A 303 -7.09 5.04 4.08
N PHE A 304 -7.47 3.83 3.72
CA PHE A 304 -6.91 2.56 4.21
C PHE A 304 -6.49 1.66 3.07
#